data_da3aed302978d0e8caf89c9783cc3a76
#
_entry.id   da3aed302978d0e8caf89c9783cc3a76
#
_cell.length_a   1.000
_cell.length_b   1.000
_cell.length_c   1.000
_cell.angle_alpha   90.00
_cell.angle_beta   90.00
_cell.angle_gamma   90.00
#
_symmetry.space_group_name_H-M   'P 1'
#
loop_
_entity.id
_entity.type
_entity.pdbx_description
1 polymer ?
#
loop_
_entity_poly.entity_id
_entity_poly.type
_entity_poly.pdbx_seq_one_letter_code
_entity_poly.pdbx_strand_id
1 'polypeptide(L)'
;EDCKPLEVNNDTRWKAGVFNKDKPQEDEDSDEVITKKALLILNKLSLTKFDKLSDDFIATGIGKNEKILHDIIWTIVGKAQDEPHFAAMYASLCLKLSQTPLELEADAPKKGKKFKKLLLERCQQEFETNTAEKIADATKDVEDEEEKAYQAGLVKKHYIGHMRFIGELYRADLITIKIMLFCLPALLEGETTF
;
A
#
# COMPACT_ATOMS: atom_id res chain seq x y z
N GLU A 1 -45.13 17.57 18.27
CA GLU A 1 -44.65 18.40 17.12
C GLU A 1 -44.65 17.52 15.89
N ASP A 2 -45.59 17.79 14.97
CA ASP A 2 -45.69 17.06 13.70
C ASP A 2 -44.54 17.49 12.78
N CYS A 3 -43.53 16.67 12.67
CA CYS A 3 -42.45 16.86 11.68
C CYS A 3 -43.00 16.56 10.28
N LYS A 4 -43.09 17.58 9.43
CA LYS A 4 -43.42 17.39 8.01
C LYS A 4 -42.29 16.62 7.31
N PRO A 5 -42.60 15.61 6.48
CA PRO A 5 -41.58 14.92 5.68
C PRO A 5 -40.85 15.93 4.77
N LEU A 6 -39.50 15.77 4.67
CA LEU A 6 -38.70 16.55 3.73
C LEU A 6 -39.12 16.24 2.29
N GLU A 7 -39.43 17.29 1.51
CA GLU A 7 -39.67 17.13 0.07
C GLU A 7 -38.37 16.70 -0.62
N VAL A 8 -38.37 15.48 -1.14
CA VAL A 8 -37.22 14.92 -1.84
C VAL A 8 -37.32 15.27 -3.32
N ASN A 9 -36.48 16.20 -3.76
CA ASN A 9 -36.31 16.46 -5.20
C ASN A 9 -35.54 15.31 -5.85
N ASN A 10 -36.21 14.56 -6.72
CA ASN A 10 -35.62 13.40 -7.39
C ASN A 10 -34.51 13.75 -8.40
N ASP A 11 -34.43 15.01 -8.87
CA ASP A 11 -33.44 15.47 -9.84
C ASP A 11 -32.10 15.81 -9.17
N THR A 12 -32.15 16.26 -7.91
CA THR A 12 -30.94 16.61 -7.13
C THR A 12 -30.55 15.55 -6.11
N ARG A 13 -31.37 14.49 -5.97
CA ARG A 13 -31.11 13.39 -5.05
C ARG A 13 -29.81 12.67 -5.43
N TRP A 14 -28.89 12.54 -4.46
CA TRP A 14 -27.72 11.69 -4.60
C TRP A 14 -28.14 10.24 -4.91
N LYS A 15 -27.66 9.70 -6.03
CA LYS A 15 -27.82 8.30 -6.43
C LYS A 15 -26.47 7.59 -6.30
N ALA A 16 -26.44 6.46 -5.61
CA ALA A 16 -25.25 5.66 -5.54
C ALA A 16 -24.77 5.29 -6.95
N GLY A 17 -23.45 5.44 -7.25
CA GLY A 17 -22.90 5.26 -8.58
C GLY A 17 -23.11 3.86 -9.20
N VAL A 18 -23.52 2.88 -8.38
CA VAL A 18 -23.92 1.51 -8.80
C VAL A 18 -25.17 1.52 -9.71
N PHE A 19 -26.01 2.56 -9.63
CA PHE A 19 -27.23 2.67 -10.41
C PHE A 19 -27.12 3.56 -11.65
N ASN A 20 -25.93 4.15 -11.92
CA ASN A 20 -25.71 4.90 -13.16
C ASN A 20 -25.45 3.90 -14.32
N LYS A 21 -26.52 3.52 -15.00
CA LYS A 21 -26.45 2.69 -16.21
C LYS A 21 -25.82 3.41 -17.42
N ASP A 22 -25.59 4.71 -17.33
CA ASP A 22 -25.06 5.56 -18.40
C ASP A 22 -23.55 5.87 -18.28
N LYS A 23 -22.81 5.16 -17.40
CA LYS A 23 -21.34 5.21 -17.48
C LYS A 23 -20.90 4.49 -18.77
N PRO A 24 -20.06 5.14 -19.59
CA PRO A 24 -19.39 4.40 -20.68
C PRO A 24 -18.76 3.15 -20.05
N GLN A 25 -18.91 2.00 -20.72
CA GLN A 25 -18.21 0.78 -20.35
C GLN A 25 -16.71 1.14 -20.35
N GLU A 26 -16.15 1.35 -19.16
CA GLU A 26 -14.69 1.45 -19.01
C GLU A 26 -14.18 0.08 -19.49
N ASP A 27 -13.24 0.07 -20.45
CA ASP A 27 -12.61 -1.15 -20.90
C ASP A 27 -12.14 -1.92 -19.67
N GLU A 28 -12.66 -3.13 -19.50
CA GLU A 28 -12.38 -3.95 -18.29
C GLU A 28 -10.89 -4.21 -18.09
N ASP A 29 -10.11 -4.03 -19.14
CA ASP A 29 -8.66 -4.22 -19.25
C ASP A 29 -7.86 -2.92 -19.13
N SER A 30 -8.49 -1.77 -18.86
CA SER A 30 -7.73 -0.54 -18.65
C SER A 30 -6.94 -0.57 -17.36
N ASP A 31 -5.74 0.01 -17.38
CA ASP A 31 -4.84 0.07 -16.22
C ASP A 31 -5.54 0.64 -14.98
N GLU A 32 -6.43 1.62 -15.18
CA GLU A 32 -7.18 2.24 -14.09
C GLU A 32 -8.21 1.29 -13.46
N VAL A 33 -8.90 0.50 -14.29
CA VAL A 33 -9.89 -0.47 -13.81
C VAL A 33 -9.21 -1.60 -13.06
N ILE A 34 -8.08 -2.10 -13.56
CA ILE A 34 -7.26 -3.11 -12.88
C ILE A 34 -6.80 -2.57 -11.52
N THR A 35 -6.23 -1.37 -11.48
CA THR A 35 -5.77 -0.75 -10.24
C THR A 35 -6.93 -0.55 -9.24
N LYS A 36 -8.08 -0.04 -9.68
CA LYS A 36 -9.28 0.12 -8.84
C LYS A 36 -9.78 -1.22 -8.28
N LYS A 37 -9.87 -2.26 -9.13
CA LYS A 37 -10.27 -3.61 -8.70
C LYS A 37 -9.29 -4.16 -7.63
N ALA A 38 -8.00 -4.05 -7.88
CA ALA A 38 -6.96 -4.49 -6.96
C ALA A 38 -7.03 -3.76 -5.60
N LEU A 39 -7.20 -2.43 -5.60
CA LEU A 39 -7.39 -1.64 -4.39
C LEU A 39 -8.62 -2.05 -3.58
N LEU A 40 -9.74 -2.34 -4.25
CA LEU A 40 -10.95 -2.80 -3.58
C LEU A 40 -10.75 -4.15 -2.88
N ILE A 41 -9.99 -5.06 -3.49
CA ILE A 41 -9.67 -6.36 -2.89
C ILE A 41 -8.69 -6.16 -1.73
N LEU A 42 -7.65 -5.34 -1.89
CA LEU A 42 -6.66 -5.04 -0.87
C LEU A 42 -7.31 -4.45 0.40
N ASN A 43 -8.31 -3.57 0.24
CA ASN A 43 -9.08 -3.01 1.35
C ASN A 43 -9.98 -4.03 2.08
N LYS A 44 -10.30 -5.15 1.43
CA LYS A 44 -11.09 -6.24 2.02
C LYS A 44 -10.23 -7.38 2.55
N LEU A 45 -8.90 -7.30 2.33
CA LEU A 45 -7.97 -8.36 2.70
C LEU A 45 -8.03 -8.59 4.21
N SER A 46 -8.15 -9.85 4.61
CA SER A 46 -8.22 -10.26 6.01
C SER A 46 -7.60 -11.64 6.19
N LEU A 47 -7.13 -11.94 7.39
CA LEU A 47 -6.49 -13.22 7.69
C LEU A 47 -7.42 -14.41 7.43
N THR A 48 -8.72 -14.26 7.69
CA THR A 48 -9.71 -15.35 7.52
C THR A 48 -10.05 -15.64 6.06
N LYS A 49 -9.82 -14.69 5.15
CA LYS A 49 -10.13 -14.80 3.72
C LYS A 49 -8.89 -14.59 2.84
N PHE A 50 -7.71 -14.72 3.44
CA PHE A 50 -6.44 -14.38 2.78
C PHE A 50 -6.24 -15.14 1.48
N ASP A 51 -6.39 -16.46 1.48
CA ASP A 51 -6.11 -17.28 0.29
C ASP A 51 -7.00 -16.89 -0.89
N LYS A 52 -8.32 -16.83 -0.66
CA LYS A 52 -9.26 -16.43 -1.71
C LYS A 52 -8.99 -15.02 -2.23
N LEU A 53 -8.89 -14.05 -1.32
CA LEU A 53 -8.73 -12.65 -1.73
C LEU A 53 -7.36 -12.38 -2.37
N SER A 54 -6.32 -13.08 -1.97
CA SER A 54 -5.01 -12.98 -2.62
C SER A 54 -5.01 -13.61 -4.03
N ASP A 55 -5.75 -14.70 -4.24
CA ASP A 55 -5.93 -15.28 -5.58
C ASP A 55 -6.77 -14.35 -6.48
N ASP A 56 -7.88 -13.82 -5.96
CA ASP A 56 -8.70 -12.82 -6.65
C ASP A 56 -7.86 -11.56 -6.99
N PHE A 57 -6.97 -11.13 -6.09
CA PHE A 57 -6.08 -9.99 -6.30
C PHE A 57 -5.10 -10.22 -7.45
N ILE A 58 -4.46 -11.39 -7.50
CA ILE A 58 -3.56 -11.77 -8.59
C ILE A 58 -4.31 -11.86 -9.92
N ALA A 59 -5.52 -12.41 -9.90
CA ALA A 59 -6.37 -12.56 -11.08
C ALA A 59 -6.86 -11.24 -11.68
N THR A 60 -6.70 -10.09 -10.98
CA THR A 60 -7.08 -8.77 -11.54
C THR A 60 -6.20 -8.31 -12.71
N GLY A 61 -5.06 -8.97 -12.97
CA GLY A 61 -4.12 -8.55 -14.02
C GLY A 61 -3.06 -7.55 -13.56
N ILE A 62 -2.77 -7.48 -12.26
CA ILE A 62 -1.73 -6.59 -11.71
C ILE A 62 -0.34 -6.80 -12.30
N GLY A 63 -0.09 -7.97 -12.88
CA GLY A 63 1.16 -8.31 -13.56
C GLY A 63 1.18 -8.01 -15.05
N LYS A 64 0.19 -7.31 -15.60
CA LYS A 64 0.06 -7.02 -17.04
C LYS A 64 1.17 -6.07 -17.53
N ASN A 65 1.47 -5.04 -16.76
CA ASN A 65 2.53 -4.10 -17.07
C ASN A 65 3.26 -3.59 -15.81
N GLU A 66 4.43 -2.96 -16.03
CA GLU A 66 5.30 -2.48 -14.96
C GLU A 66 4.70 -1.32 -14.17
N LYS A 67 3.92 -0.46 -14.81
CA LYS A 67 3.29 0.70 -14.16
C LYS A 67 2.26 0.24 -13.14
N ILE A 68 1.36 -0.66 -13.52
CA ILE A 68 0.36 -1.22 -12.60
C ILE A 68 1.06 -1.90 -11.42
N LEU A 69 2.07 -2.73 -11.71
CA LEU A 69 2.81 -3.44 -10.68
C LEU A 69 3.50 -2.49 -9.70
N HIS A 70 4.10 -1.42 -10.21
CA HIS A 70 4.71 -0.37 -9.40
C HIS A 70 3.67 0.31 -8.48
N ASP A 71 2.54 0.77 -9.02
CA ASP A 71 1.50 1.45 -8.25
C ASP A 71 0.90 0.54 -7.17
N ILE A 72 0.74 -0.73 -7.48
CA ILE A 72 0.27 -1.75 -6.53
C ILE A 72 1.30 -1.98 -5.40
N ILE A 73 2.58 -2.10 -5.72
CA ILE A 73 3.65 -2.25 -4.71
C ILE A 73 3.67 -1.02 -3.80
N TRP A 74 3.58 0.19 -4.36
CA TRP A 74 3.50 1.44 -3.60
C TRP A 74 2.34 1.42 -2.62
N THR A 75 1.18 0.97 -3.07
CA THR A 75 -0.02 0.87 -2.22
C THR A 75 0.14 -0.18 -1.12
N ILE A 76 0.70 -1.37 -1.42
CA ILE A 76 0.91 -2.42 -0.41
C ILE A 76 1.87 -1.93 0.67
N VAL A 77 3.00 -1.31 0.28
CA VAL A 77 3.98 -0.77 1.23
C VAL A 77 3.37 0.32 2.09
N GLY A 78 2.65 1.29 1.49
CA GLY A 78 1.96 2.35 2.23
C GLY A 78 0.96 1.78 3.25
N LYS A 79 0.12 0.83 2.84
CA LYS A 79 -0.82 0.18 3.76
C LYS A 79 -0.12 -0.57 4.90
N ALA A 80 0.98 -1.24 4.63
CA ALA A 80 1.74 -1.94 5.66
C ALA A 80 2.36 -0.97 6.68
N GLN A 81 2.70 0.25 6.26
CA GLN A 81 3.20 1.33 7.11
C GLN A 81 2.09 1.92 7.98
N ASP A 82 0.92 2.17 7.39
CA ASP A 82 -0.23 2.76 8.09
C ASP A 82 -0.95 1.78 9.01
N GLU A 83 -0.93 0.49 8.65
CA GLU A 83 -1.63 -0.59 9.32
C GLU A 83 -0.65 -1.65 9.87
N PRO A 84 0.24 -1.32 10.83
CA PRO A 84 1.33 -2.21 11.26
C PRO A 84 0.85 -3.53 11.87
N HIS A 85 -0.41 -3.61 12.31
CA HIS A 85 -1.02 -4.85 12.80
C HIS A 85 -1.20 -5.89 11.70
N PHE A 86 -1.31 -5.45 10.44
CA PHE A 86 -1.45 -6.30 9.27
C PHE A 86 -0.16 -6.47 8.47
N ALA A 87 0.97 -5.96 8.96
CA ALA A 87 2.25 -6.04 8.25
C ALA A 87 2.63 -7.48 7.85
N ALA A 88 2.41 -8.47 8.74
CA ALA A 88 2.65 -9.88 8.43
C ALA A 88 1.75 -10.39 7.30
N MET A 89 0.49 -9.95 7.24
CA MET A 89 -0.44 -10.32 6.18
C MET A 89 -0.01 -9.72 4.83
N TYR A 90 0.42 -8.45 4.81
CA TYR A 90 0.95 -7.82 3.60
C TYR A 90 2.28 -8.45 3.15
N ALA A 91 3.15 -8.87 4.07
CA ALA A 91 4.36 -9.61 3.74
C ALA A 91 4.04 -10.98 3.13
N SER A 92 3.03 -11.68 3.63
CA SER A 92 2.54 -12.94 3.05
C SER A 92 1.96 -12.74 1.64
N LEU A 93 1.26 -11.63 1.40
CA LEU A 93 0.79 -11.25 0.07
C LEU A 93 1.97 -11.00 -0.88
N CYS A 94 2.99 -10.27 -0.45
CA CYS A 94 4.21 -10.05 -1.23
C CYS A 94 4.94 -11.37 -1.54
N LEU A 95 4.99 -12.30 -0.58
CA LEU A 95 5.57 -13.63 -0.81
C LEU A 95 4.80 -14.37 -1.90
N LYS A 96 3.48 -14.41 -1.82
CA LYS A 96 2.62 -15.06 -2.81
C LYS A 96 2.81 -14.44 -4.20
N LEU A 97 2.87 -13.10 -4.31
CA LEU A 97 3.14 -12.39 -5.55
C LEU A 97 4.52 -12.71 -6.12
N SER A 98 5.55 -12.83 -5.28
CA SER A 98 6.89 -13.18 -5.72
C SER A 98 7.03 -14.61 -6.25
N GLN A 99 6.09 -15.50 -5.89
CA GLN A 99 6.05 -16.89 -6.33
C GLN A 99 5.13 -17.10 -7.55
N THR A 100 4.24 -16.15 -7.81
CA THR A 100 3.29 -16.22 -8.91
C THR A 100 3.94 -15.75 -10.21
N PRO A 101 3.78 -16.48 -11.33
CA PRO A 101 4.20 -15.99 -12.63
C PRO A 101 3.35 -14.79 -13.03
N LEU A 102 3.99 -13.65 -13.21
CA LEU A 102 3.33 -12.43 -13.71
C LEU A 102 3.44 -12.38 -15.25
N GLU A 103 2.43 -11.83 -15.92
CA GLU A 103 2.39 -11.74 -17.39
C GLU A 103 3.60 -11.00 -17.94
N LEU A 104 4.01 -9.92 -17.30
CA LEU A 104 5.21 -9.13 -17.68
C LEU A 104 6.55 -9.88 -17.53
N GLU A 105 6.52 -11.05 -16.89
CA GLU A 105 7.68 -11.92 -16.70
C GLU A 105 7.57 -13.23 -17.50
N ALA A 106 6.64 -13.33 -18.47
CA ALA A 106 6.39 -14.54 -19.24
C ALA A 106 7.66 -15.06 -19.93
N ASP A 107 8.49 -14.15 -20.45
CA ASP A 107 9.76 -14.45 -21.13
C ASP A 107 10.98 -14.42 -20.21
N ALA A 108 10.81 -14.16 -18.91
CA ALA A 108 11.91 -14.03 -17.99
C ALA A 108 12.43 -15.40 -17.53
N PRO A 109 13.78 -15.61 -17.44
CA PRO A 109 14.35 -16.88 -17.03
C PRO A 109 14.06 -17.25 -15.56
N LYS A 110 13.65 -16.28 -14.74
CA LYS A 110 13.28 -16.47 -13.33
C LYS A 110 12.04 -15.64 -13.01
N LYS A 111 10.97 -16.32 -12.59
CA LYS A 111 9.69 -15.73 -12.18
C LYS A 111 9.82 -14.96 -10.86
N GLY A 112 9.00 -13.92 -10.67
CA GLY A 112 8.97 -13.11 -9.45
C GLY A 112 10.18 -12.19 -9.24
N LYS A 113 11.13 -12.19 -10.14
CA LYS A 113 12.35 -11.39 -10.00
C LYS A 113 12.10 -9.90 -10.12
N LYS A 114 11.24 -9.50 -11.04
CA LYS A 114 10.89 -8.10 -11.29
C LYS A 114 10.05 -7.52 -10.13
N PHE A 115 9.04 -8.29 -9.68
CA PHE A 115 8.27 -7.95 -8.48
C PHE A 115 9.19 -7.73 -7.28
N LYS A 116 10.05 -8.70 -6.98
CA LYS A 116 10.98 -8.63 -5.85
C LYS A 116 11.92 -7.43 -5.95
N LYS A 117 12.43 -7.14 -7.16
CA LYS A 117 13.28 -5.97 -7.41
C LYS A 117 12.54 -4.66 -7.08
N LEU A 118 11.36 -4.45 -7.64
CA LEU A 118 10.55 -3.25 -7.41
C LEU A 118 10.15 -3.08 -5.93
N LEU A 119 9.80 -4.19 -5.26
CA LEU A 119 9.51 -4.19 -3.83
C LEU A 119 10.71 -3.73 -3.01
N LEU A 120 11.91 -4.25 -3.29
CA LEU A 120 13.14 -3.87 -2.58
C LEU A 120 13.52 -2.42 -2.86
N GLU A 121 13.42 -1.96 -4.10
CA GLU A 121 13.65 -0.55 -4.47
C GLU A 121 12.72 0.39 -3.70
N ARG A 122 11.44 0.03 -3.58
CA ARG A 122 10.48 0.82 -2.78
C ARG A 122 10.83 0.82 -1.29
N CYS A 123 11.15 -0.33 -0.72
CA CYS A 123 11.55 -0.42 0.68
C CYS A 123 12.82 0.39 0.97
N GLN A 124 13.78 0.37 0.06
CA GLN A 124 15.01 1.16 0.17
C GLN A 124 14.73 2.66 0.12
N GLN A 125 13.92 3.12 -0.83
CA GLN A 125 13.55 4.54 -0.94
C GLN A 125 12.92 5.07 0.35
N GLU A 126 11.99 4.30 0.94
CA GLU A 126 11.36 4.69 2.20
C GLU A 126 12.34 4.68 3.38
N PHE A 127 13.25 3.72 3.40
CA PHE A 127 14.26 3.63 4.45
C PHE A 127 15.27 4.78 4.39
N GLU A 128 15.71 5.16 3.19
CA GLU A 128 16.67 6.26 2.97
C GLU A 128 16.05 7.64 3.13
N THR A 129 14.73 7.74 3.24
CA THR A 129 14.07 9.04 3.41
C THR A 129 14.36 9.60 4.79
N ASN A 130 14.86 10.83 4.82
CA ASN A 130 15.17 11.56 6.06
C ASN A 130 13.86 11.89 6.81
N THR A 131 13.67 11.24 7.97
CA THR A 131 12.49 11.43 8.81
C THR A 131 12.39 12.87 9.33
N ALA A 132 13.52 13.52 9.63
CA ALA A 132 13.53 14.90 10.11
C ALA A 132 13.07 15.88 9.01
N GLU A 133 13.47 15.66 7.75
CA GLU A 133 12.96 16.45 6.62
C GLU A 133 11.47 16.25 6.39
N LYS A 134 10.98 15.01 6.46
CA LYS A 134 9.52 14.72 6.36
C LYS A 134 8.74 15.41 7.48
N ILE A 135 9.26 15.44 8.70
CA ILE A 135 8.62 16.16 9.81
C ILE A 135 8.63 17.66 9.54
N ALA A 136 9.77 18.23 9.12
CA ALA A 136 9.87 19.64 8.80
C ALA A 136 8.88 20.05 7.70
N ASP A 137 8.77 19.25 6.63
CA ASP A 137 7.81 19.50 5.54
C ASP A 137 6.35 19.38 6.00
N ALA A 138 6.03 18.37 6.80
CA ALA A 138 4.67 18.14 7.31
C ALA A 138 4.21 19.23 8.30
N THR A 139 5.16 19.91 8.97
CA THR A 139 4.87 20.94 9.98
C THR A 139 5.08 22.35 9.50
N LYS A 140 5.54 22.54 8.26
CA LYS A 140 5.96 23.84 7.70
C LYS A 140 4.89 24.92 7.75
N ASP A 141 3.66 24.57 7.39
CA ASP A 141 2.53 25.51 7.28
C ASP A 141 1.56 25.40 8.48
N VAL A 142 1.97 24.71 9.55
CA VAL A 142 1.17 24.52 10.76
C VAL A 142 1.65 25.52 11.81
N GLU A 143 0.77 26.36 12.33
CA GLU A 143 1.09 27.35 13.37
C GLU A 143 0.91 26.80 14.79
N ASP A 144 -0.08 25.91 14.98
CA ASP A 144 -0.41 25.32 16.27
C ASP A 144 0.60 24.24 16.69
N GLU A 145 1.15 24.38 17.89
CA GLU A 145 2.17 23.46 18.43
C GLU A 145 1.60 22.05 18.72
N GLU A 146 0.34 21.94 19.11
CA GLU A 146 -0.31 20.62 19.31
C GLU A 146 -0.48 19.90 17.98
N GLU A 147 -0.92 20.62 16.95
CA GLU A 147 -1.04 20.07 15.60
C GLU A 147 0.32 19.70 15.01
N LYS A 148 1.38 20.52 15.23
CA LYS A 148 2.75 20.16 14.83
C LYS A 148 3.21 18.86 15.48
N ALA A 149 3.01 18.72 16.78
CA ALA A 149 3.36 17.51 17.51
C ALA A 149 2.59 16.29 16.99
N TYR A 150 1.31 16.47 16.65
CA TYR A 150 0.48 15.41 16.05
C TYR A 150 1.01 14.99 14.68
N GLN A 151 1.29 15.94 13.77
CA GLN A 151 1.83 15.66 12.44
C GLN A 151 3.20 14.98 12.50
N ALA A 152 4.09 15.45 13.38
CA ALA A 152 5.37 14.80 13.63
C ALA A 152 5.19 13.35 14.16
N GLY A 153 4.21 13.14 15.03
CA GLY A 153 3.83 11.81 15.52
C GLY A 153 3.37 10.86 14.40
N LEU A 154 2.60 11.38 13.44
CA LEU A 154 2.15 10.59 12.28
C LEU A 154 3.35 10.14 11.42
N VAL A 155 4.30 11.04 11.12
CA VAL A 155 5.49 10.70 10.35
C VAL A 155 6.33 9.63 11.07
N LYS A 156 6.54 9.77 12.38
CA LYS A 156 7.24 8.76 13.19
C LYS A 156 6.52 7.41 13.19
N LYS A 157 5.20 7.41 13.37
CA LYS A 157 4.38 6.20 13.33
C LYS A 157 4.51 5.47 11.99
N HIS A 158 4.48 6.22 10.90
CA HIS A 158 4.63 5.68 9.54
C HIS A 158 6.01 5.02 9.36
N TYR A 159 7.08 5.68 9.82
CA TYR A 159 8.44 5.13 9.79
C TYR A 159 8.57 3.84 10.62
N ILE A 160 8.02 3.80 11.83
CA ILE A 160 8.01 2.59 12.68
C ILE A 160 7.25 1.46 11.99
N GLY A 161 6.11 1.78 11.35
CA GLY A 161 5.34 0.84 10.53
C GLY A 161 6.16 0.25 9.40
N HIS A 162 6.99 1.10 8.74
CA HIS A 162 7.91 0.64 7.71
C HIS A 162 8.95 -0.34 8.23
N MET A 163 9.60 -0.03 9.36
CA MET A 163 10.58 -0.92 9.99
C MET A 163 9.98 -2.27 10.36
N ARG A 164 8.76 -2.25 10.89
CA ARG A 164 8.03 -3.49 11.18
C ARG A 164 7.76 -4.30 9.92
N PHE A 165 7.35 -3.64 8.84
CA PHE A 165 7.12 -4.32 7.57
C PHE A 165 8.39 -4.93 6.97
N ILE A 166 9.54 -4.23 7.03
CA ILE A 166 10.85 -4.79 6.65
C ILE A 166 11.15 -6.05 7.46
N GLY A 167 10.91 -6.05 8.76
CA GLY A 167 11.07 -7.22 9.62
C GLY A 167 10.18 -8.40 9.19
N GLU A 168 8.93 -8.15 8.82
CA GLU A 168 8.02 -9.19 8.33
C GLU A 168 8.41 -9.70 6.93
N LEU A 169 8.92 -8.84 6.05
CA LEU A 169 9.48 -9.26 4.76
C LEU A 169 10.73 -10.15 4.93
N TYR A 170 11.56 -9.88 5.93
CA TYR A 170 12.67 -10.75 6.29
C TYR A 170 12.19 -12.11 6.78
N ARG A 171 11.18 -12.16 7.65
CA ARG A 171 10.56 -13.42 8.11
C ARG A 171 9.93 -14.24 6.98
N ALA A 172 9.48 -13.55 5.92
CA ALA A 172 8.93 -14.16 4.71
C ALA A 172 10.00 -14.53 3.65
N ASP A 173 11.30 -14.49 3.98
CA ASP A 173 12.42 -14.77 3.07
C ASP A 173 12.46 -13.87 1.80
N LEU A 174 11.81 -12.72 1.84
CA LEU A 174 11.85 -11.74 0.75
C LEU A 174 13.05 -10.80 0.85
N ILE A 175 13.53 -10.54 2.06
CA ILE A 175 14.73 -9.74 2.36
C ILE A 175 15.80 -10.62 2.95
N THR A 176 17.05 -10.41 2.52
CA THR A 176 18.21 -11.18 3.00
C THR A 176 18.78 -10.60 4.29
N ILE A 177 19.48 -11.44 5.05
CA ILE A 177 20.19 -11.02 6.27
C ILE A 177 21.17 -9.85 6.02
N LYS A 178 21.75 -9.76 4.83
CA LYS A 178 22.66 -8.67 4.45
C LYS A 178 21.95 -7.31 4.48
N ILE A 179 20.71 -7.26 4.00
CA ILE A 179 19.90 -6.04 4.02
C ILE A 179 19.52 -5.70 5.47
N MET A 180 19.15 -6.68 6.29
CA MET A 180 18.86 -6.46 7.71
C MET A 180 20.07 -5.92 8.47
N LEU A 181 21.26 -6.46 8.23
CA LEU A 181 22.52 -5.97 8.83
C LEU A 181 22.88 -4.55 8.38
N PHE A 182 22.43 -4.10 7.23
CA PHE A 182 22.56 -2.71 6.79
C PHE A 182 21.53 -1.79 7.49
N CYS A 183 20.31 -2.26 7.67
CA CYS A 183 19.26 -1.46 8.31
C CYS A 183 19.46 -1.27 9.82
N LEU A 184 19.97 -2.28 10.54
CA LEU A 184 20.11 -2.24 12.00
C LEU A 184 21.02 -1.10 12.52
N PRO A 185 22.23 -0.88 11.99
CA PRO A 185 23.08 0.23 12.42
C PRO A 185 22.41 1.59 12.19
N ALA A 186 21.79 1.78 11.02
CA ALA A 186 21.12 3.04 10.69
C ALA A 186 19.94 3.35 11.64
N LEU A 187 19.24 2.30 12.12
CA LEU A 187 18.21 2.47 13.14
C LEU A 187 18.79 2.88 14.50
N LEU A 188 19.92 2.29 14.89
CA LEU A 188 20.58 2.61 16.18
C LEU A 188 21.23 4.00 16.17
N GLU A 189 21.79 4.42 15.03
CA GLU A 189 22.36 5.77 14.85
C GLU A 189 21.26 6.84 14.79
N GLY A 190 20.08 6.52 14.29
CA GLY A 190 18.91 7.42 14.26
C GLY A 190 18.28 7.65 15.63
N GLU A 191 18.50 6.78 16.62
CA GLU A 191 17.97 6.94 17.99
C GLU A 191 18.56 8.15 18.73
N THR A 192 19.66 8.73 18.25
CA THR A 192 20.25 9.95 18.82
C THR A 192 19.53 11.24 18.42
N THR A 193 18.52 11.15 17.54
CA THR A 193 17.76 12.31 17.01
C THR A 193 16.26 12.28 17.32
N PHE A 194 15.81 11.36 18.21
CA PHE A 194 14.41 11.29 18.65
C PHE A 194 14.17 11.90 20.03
#